data_9fec7e2730939394f2d1d3748a18010a
#
_entry.id   9fec7e2730939394f2d1d3748a18010a
#
_cell.length_a   1.000
_cell.length_b   1.000
_cell.length_c   1.000
_cell.angle_alpha   90.00
_cell.angle_beta   90.00
_cell.angle_gamma   90.00
#
_symmetry.space_group_name_H-M   'P 1'
#
loop_
_entity.id
_entity.type
_entity.pdbx_description
1 polymer ?
#
loop_
_entity_poly.entity_id
_entity_poly.type
_entity_poly.pdbx_seq_one_letter_code
_entity_poly.pdbx_strand_id
1 'polypeptide(L)'
;MCIRDRFPAPEDASKGGVIQGPQGWGDTVVTAQLYKALDLNNHGFVLVPSGSAAALDGAIAKAYEQQQGFIAQYWAPTSLLVKYPMVRLTMDHDAAEWARCTSVQDCPDPKPNYWAQAEMVTLASADFSANADPAVLGYFGARSWTQNEVSAVMAWMSDNQANGEDGAKWFLANMPDVWTKWVPADVAEKIKAGL
;
A
#
# COMPACT_ATOMS: atom_id res chain seq x y z
N MET A 1 -7.32 -31.01 -10.22
CA MET A 1 -7.29 -29.88 -9.25
C MET A 1 -7.29 -28.59 -10.06
N CYS A 2 -8.35 -27.81 -9.94
CA CYS A 2 -8.45 -26.52 -10.62
C CYS A 2 -7.58 -25.48 -9.88
N ILE A 3 -7.01 -24.50 -10.59
CA ILE A 3 -6.15 -23.49 -9.98
C ILE A 3 -6.89 -22.69 -8.88
N ARG A 4 -8.20 -22.43 -9.06
CA ARG A 4 -9.06 -21.76 -8.09
C ARG A 4 -9.14 -22.47 -6.74
N ASP A 5 -9.01 -23.80 -6.73
CA ASP A 5 -9.11 -24.62 -5.51
C ASP A 5 -7.95 -24.32 -4.53
N ARG A 6 -6.92 -23.59 -5.01
CA ARG A 6 -5.81 -23.12 -4.20
C ARG A 6 -6.09 -21.77 -3.49
N PHE A 7 -7.17 -21.09 -3.87
CA PHE A 7 -7.54 -19.76 -3.36
C PHE A 7 -9.00 -19.77 -2.89
N PRO A 8 -9.38 -20.65 -1.93
CA PRO A 8 -10.77 -20.84 -1.57
C PRO A 8 -11.37 -19.57 -0.95
N ALA A 9 -12.62 -19.27 -1.33
CA ALA A 9 -13.36 -18.19 -0.69
C ALA A 9 -13.74 -18.60 0.76
N PRO A 10 -13.66 -17.69 1.74
CA PRO A 10 -13.90 -18.01 3.15
C PRO A 10 -15.30 -18.61 3.44
N GLU A 11 -16.31 -18.17 2.69
CA GLU A 11 -17.71 -18.59 2.88
C GLU A 11 -18.12 -19.76 1.98
N ASP A 12 -17.38 -20.03 0.92
CA ASP A 12 -17.68 -21.09 -0.05
C ASP A 12 -16.39 -21.66 -0.66
N ALA A 13 -15.86 -22.68 -0.05
CA ALA A 13 -14.62 -23.33 -0.48
C ALA A 13 -14.70 -23.99 -1.88
N SER A 14 -15.89 -24.10 -2.49
CA SER A 14 -16.06 -24.56 -3.86
C SER A 14 -15.72 -23.47 -4.89
N LYS A 15 -15.54 -22.23 -4.44
CA LYS A 15 -15.17 -21.06 -5.25
C LYS A 15 -13.81 -20.52 -4.85
N GLY A 16 -13.13 -19.86 -5.79
CA GLY A 16 -11.97 -19.03 -5.49
C GLY A 16 -12.41 -17.67 -4.92
N GLY A 17 -11.63 -17.12 -3.97
CA GLY A 17 -11.88 -15.81 -3.38
C GLY A 17 -10.89 -14.75 -3.87
N VAL A 18 -11.39 -13.55 -4.16
CA VAL A 18 -10.58 -12.34 -4.33
C VAL A 18 -10.96 -11.38 -3.22
N ILE A 19 -10.09 -11.23 -2.23
CA ILE A 19 -10.31 -10.38 -1.07
C ILE A 19 -10.09 -8.92 -1.50
N GLN A 20 -11.09 -8.08 -1.28
CA GLN A 20 -11.04 -6.65 -1.61
C GLN A 20 -11.16 -5.78 -0.37
N GLY A 21 -10.77 -4.52 -0.49
CA GLY A 21 -10.89 -3.51 0.56
C GLY A 21 -12.33 -3.22 0.97
N PRO A 22 -12.53 -2.36 1.98
CA PRO A 22 -13.85 -1.92 2.42
C PRO A 22 -14.63 -1.22 1.32
N GLN A 23 -15.94 -1.37 1.32
CA GLN A 23 -16.81 -0.65 0.41
C GLN A 23 -16.61 0.87 0.53
N GLY A 24 -16.57 1.55 -0.59
CA GLY A 24 -16.38 3.00 -0.68
C GLY A 24 -14.91 3.42 -0.88
N TRP A 25 -13.99 2.50 -0.83
CA TRP A 25 -12.60 2.77 -1.22
C TRP A 25 -12.44 2.76 -2.75
N GLY A 26 -11.57 3.61 -3.29
CA GLY A 26 -11.31 3.64 -4.73
C GLY A 26 -10.73 2.34 -5.28
N ASP A 27 -9.98 1.61 -4.46
CA ASP A 27 -9.43 0.31 -4.80
C ASP A 27 -10.48 -0.79 -4.96
N THR A 28 -11.60 -0.72 -4.26
CA THR A 28 -12.71 -1.66 -4.46
C THR A 28 -13.34 -1.50 -5.84
N VAL A 29 -13.41 -0.27 -6.36
CA VAL A 29 -13.86 0.01 -7.73
C VAL A 29 -12.93 -0.68 -8.72
N VAL A 30 -11.63 -0.42 -8.60
CA VAL A 30 -10.62 -1.00 -9.52
C VAL A 30 -10.59 -2.53 -9.42
N THR A 31 -10.67 -3.09 -8.22
CA THR A 31 -10.71 -4.54 -8.02
C THR A 31 -11.95 -5.17 -8.66
N ALA A 32 -13.11 -4.53 -8.54
CA ALA A 32 -14.34 -4.97 -9.17
C ALA A 32 -14.26 -4.91 -10.71
N GLN A 33 -13.63 -3.88 -11.26
CA GLN A 33 -13.42 -3.77 -12.71
C GLN A 33 -12.42 -4.82 -13.21
N LEU A 34 -11.33 -5.08 -12.49
CA LEU A 34 -10.40 -6.17 -12.81
C LEU A 34 -11.08 -7.55 -12.77
N TYR A 35 -11.87 -7.79 -11.73
CA TYR A 35 -12.64 -9.01 -11.59
C TYR A 35 -13.53 -9.26 -12.81
N LYS A 36 -14.22 -8.20 -13.30
CA LYS A 36 -15.05 -8.23 -14.49
C LYS A 36 -14.23 -8.40 -15.77
N ALA A 37 -13.17 -7.61 -15.93
CA ALA A 37 -12.29 -7.62 -17.11
C ALA A 37 -11.58 -8.97 -17.34
N LEU A 38 -11.26 -9.66 -16.26
CA LEU A 38 -10.62 -11.00 -16.29
C LEU A 38 -11.64 -12.13 -16.28
N ASP A 39 -12.93 -11.83 -16.36
CA ASP A 39 -14.04 -12.81 -16.38
C ASP A 39 -13.99 -13.81 -15.21
N LEU A 40 -13.52 -13.37 -14.04
CA LEU A 40 -13.26 -14.25 -12.91
C LEU A 40 -14.51 -14.96 -12.39
N ASN A 41 -15.70 -14.36 -12.57
CA ASN A 41 -16.96 -15.01 -12.24
C ASN A 41 -17.16 -16.32 -12.98
N ASN A 42 -16.95 -16.34 -14.31
CA ASN A 42 -17.07 -17.53 -15.13
C ASN A 42 -15.95 -18.55 -14.85
N HIS A 43 -14.83 -18.10 -14.27
CA HIS A 43 -13.76 -18.96 -13.79
C HIS A 43 -13.99 -19.47 -12.35
N GLY A 44 -15.15 -19.20 -11.77
CA GLY A 44 -15.55 -19.71 -10.45
C GLY A 44 -14.95 -18.98 -9.27
N PHE A 45 -14.55 -17.72 -9.45
CA PHE A 45 -14.14 -16.83 -8.34
C PHE A 45 -15.29 -15.96 -7.87
N VAL A 46 -15.20 -15.46 -6.66
CA VAL A 46 -16.09 -14.46 -6.06
C VAL A 46 -15.29 -13.33 -5.41
N LEU A 47 -15.84 -12.12 -5.41
CA LEU A 47 -15.32 -11.02 -4.63
C LEU A 47 -15.68 -11.23 -3.16
N VAL A 48 -14.70 -11.08 -2.28
CA VAL A 48 -14.84 -11.20 -0.82
C VAL A 48 -14.61 -9.82 -0.21
N PRO A 49 -15.66 -9.06 0.09
CA PRO A 49 -15.52 -7.72 0.64
C PRO A 49 -15.02 -7.78 2.08
N SER A 50 -14.10 -6.89 2.45
CA SER A 50 -13.68 -6.67 3.83
C SER A 50 -14.52 -5.55 4.44
N GLY A 51 -14.99 -5.73 5.68
CA GLY A 51 -15.78 -4.71 6.37
C GLY A 51 -14.96 -3.51 6.86
N SER A 52 -13.63 -3.66 6.98
CA SER A 52 -12.70 -2.61 7.42
C SER A 52 -11.27 -2.92 6.98
N ALA A 53 -10.36 -1.94 7.09
CA ALA A 53 -8.94 -2.17 6.88
C ALA A 53 -8.38 -3.27 7.80
N ALA A 54 -8.74 -3.24 9.08
CA ALA A 54 -8.31 -4.27 10.03
C ALA A 54 -8.85 -5.67 9.68
N ALA A 55 -10.06 -5.77 9.11
CA ALA A 55 -10.61 -7.04 8.64
C ALA A 55 -9.85 -7.56 7.40
N LEU A 56 -9.44 -6.67 6.49
CA LEU A 56 -8.60 -7.02 5.35
C LEU A 56 -7.24 -7.55 5.82
N ASP A 57 -6.58 -6.82 6.73
CA ASP A 57 -5.30 -7.23 7.32
C ASP A 57 -5.41 -8.59 8.00
N GLY A 58 -6.45 -8.78 8.81
CA GLY A 58 -6.72 -10.03 9.51
C GLY A 58 -7.00 -11.21 8.59
N ALA A 59 -7.71 -10.98 7.48
CA ALA A 59 -7.98 -12.03 6.48
C ALA A 59 -6.69 -12.50 5.79
N ILE A 60 -5.83 -11.53 5.39
CA ILE A 60 -4.52 -11.82 4.78
C ILE A 60 -3.62 -12.56 5.78
N ALA A 61 -3.46 -12.03 6.99
CA ALA A 61 -2.64 -12.64 8.03
C ALA A 61 -3.08 -14.07 8.33
N LYS A 62 -4.38 -14.28 8.54
CA LYS A 62 -4.95 -15.61 8.80
C LYS A 62 -4.66 -16.61 7.68
N ALA A 63 -4.88 -16.22 6.42
CA ALA A 63 -4.63 -17.08 5.28
C ALA A 63 -3.15 -17.45 5.17
N TYR A 64 -2.25 -16.47 5.37
CA TYR A 64 -0.81 -16.67 5.34
C TYR A 64 -0.35 -17.63 6.46
N GLU A 65 -0.77 -17.40 7.71
CA GLU A 65 -0.41 -18.23 8.88
C GLU A 65 -0.95 -19.67 8.75
N GLN A 66 -2.10 -19.84 8.11
CA GLN A 66 -2.66 -21.16 7.81
C GLN A 66 -2.06 -21.82 6.56
N GLN A 67 -1.08 -21.18 5.89
CA GLN A 67 -0.48 -21.63 4.63
C GLN A 67 -1.53 -21.87 3.53
N GLN A 68 -2.63 -21.15 3.59
CA GLN A 68 -3.70 -21.15 2.61
C GLN A 68 -3.39 -20.14 1.51
N GLY A 69 -3.53 -20.53 0.25
CA GLY A 69 -3.44 -19.59 -0.86
C GLY A 69 -4.56 -18.56 -0.81
N PHE A 70 -4.24 -17.31 -1.14
CA PHE A 70 -5.21 -16.22 -1.24
C PHE A 70 -4.84 -15.26 -2.36
N ILE A 71 -5.82 -14.54 -2.87
CA ILE A 71 -5.65 -13.38 -3.75
C ILE A 71 -6.31 -12.21 -3.03
N ALA A 72 -5.57 -11.12 -2.85
CA ALA A 72 -6.08 -9.94 -2.19
C ALA A 72 -5.64 -8.67 -2.91
N GLN A 73 -6.50 -7.67 -2.91
CA GLN A 73 -6.09 -6.30 -3.16
C GLN A 73 -5.39 -5.77 -1.91
N TYR A 74 -4.24 -5.14 -2.10
CA TYR A 74 -3.50 -4.52 -1.02
C TYR A 74 -2.59 -3.42 -1.55
N TRP A 75 -1.97 -2.63 -0.67
CA TRP A 75 -1.12 -1.51 -1.03
C TRP A 75 0.20 -1.53 -0.24
N ALA A 76 1.20 -0.82 -0.75
CA ALA A 76 2.49 -0.60 -0.10
C ALA A 76 2.74 0.92 0.04
N PRO A 77 3.48 1.36 1.08
CA PRO A 77 4.16 0.58 2.11
C PRO A 77 3.23 0.22 3.28
N THR A 78 3.40 -0.96 3.88
CA THR A 78 2.71 -1.38 5.12
C THR A 78 3.57 -2.35 5.93
N SER A 79 3.34 -2.40 7.25
CA SER A 79 3.96 -3.38 8.14
C SER A 79 3.58 -4.82 7.79
N LEU A 80 2.35 -5.02 7.31
CA LEU A 80 1.82 -6.33 6.94
C LEU A 80 2.64 -6.97 5.81
N LEU A 81 3.05 -6.21 4.79
CA LEU A 81 3.86 -6.72 3.69
C LEU A 81 5.28 -7.13 4.11
N VAL A 82 5.81 -6.54 5.19
CA VAL A 82 7.09 -6.95 5.76
C VAL A 82 6.94 -8.25 6.54
N LYS A 83 5.88 -8.33 7.35
CA LYS A 83 5.59 -9.49 8.19
C LYS A 83 5.19 -10.72 7.39
N TYR A 84 4.43 -10.52 6.33
CA TYR A 84 3.87 -11.57 5.47
C TYR A 84 4.30 -11.33 4.02
N PRO A 85 5.50 -11.80 3.61
CA PRO A 85 5.98 -11.65 2.23
C PRO A 85 5.03 -12.29 1.22
N MET A 86 4.60 -11.52 0.23
CA MET A 86 3.63 -11.93 -0.78
C MET A 86 4.16 -11.66 -2.20
N VAL A 87 3.61 -12.37 -3.16
CA VAL A 87 3.92 -12.15 -4.57
C VAL A 87 2.96 -11.11 -5.14
N ARG A 88 3.50 -10.02 -5.65
CA ARG A 88 2.72 -9.00 -6.35
C ARG A 88 2.37 -9.51 -7.75
N LEU A 89 1.08 -9.56 -8.05
CA LEU A 89 0.59 -9.79 -9.41
C LEU A 89 0.60 -8.45 -10.15
N THR A 90 1.17 -8.43 -11.35
CA THR A 90 1.29 -7.22 -12.18
C THR A 90 0.74 -7.47 -13.58
N MET A 91 0.28 -6.41 -14.23
CA MET A 91 -0.07 -6.34 -15.64
C MET A 91 0.24 -4.94 -16.16
N ASP A 92 0.10 -4.72 -17.45
CA ASP A 92 0.38 -3.42 -18.05
C ASP A 92 -0.64 -2.37 -17.59
N HIS A 93 -0.20 -1.11 -17.55
CA HIS A 93 -1.04 0.04 -17.25
C HIS A 93 -1.31 0.83 -18.53
N ASP A 94 -2.59 1.07 -18.81
CA ASP A 94 -3.09 1.96 -19.86
C ASP A 94 -3.86 3.12 -19.22
N ALA A 95 -3.31 4.32 -19.33
CA ALA A 95 -3.91 5.53 -18.75
C ALA A 95 -5.25 5.91 -19.42
N ALA A 96 -5.44 5.60 -20.69
CA ALA A 96 -6.69 5.86 -21.38
C ALA A 96 -7.80 4.92 -20.86
N GLU A 97 -7.50 3.65 -20.71
CA GLU A 97 -8.41 2.69 -20.10
C GLU A 97 -8.66 2.97 -18.62
N TRP A 98 -7.66 3.47 -17.90
CA TRP A 98 -7.84 3.90 -16.51
C TRP A 98 -8.92 4.96 -16.40
N ALA A 99 -8.83 6.03 -17.19
CA ALA A 99 -9.79 7.12 -17.18
C ALA A 99 -11.15 6.70 -17.76
N ARG A 100 -11.16 5.81 -18.75
CA ARG A 100 -12.38 5.35 -19.42
C ARG A 100 -13.23 4.44 -18.53
N CYS A 101 -12.58 3.51 -17.83
CA CYS A 101 -13.30 2.40 -17.23
C CYS A 101 -12.68 1.88 -15.94
N THR A 102 -11.35 1.69 -15.83
CA THR A 102 -10.75 1.01 -14.68
C THR A 102 -11.05 1.69 -13.34
N SER A 103 -11.04 3.03 -13.30
CA SER A 103 -11.34 3.83 -12.11
C SER A 103 -12.80 4.28 -12.02
N VAL A 104 -13.65 3.86 -12.95
CA VAL A 104 -15.05 4.28 -13.05
C VAL A 104 -15.95 3.19 -12.46
N GLN A 105 -16.73 3.57 -11.44
CA GLN A 105 -17.67 2.63 -10.83
C GLN A 105 -18.70 2.13 -11.86
N ASP A 106 -19.01 0.84 -11.79
CA ASP A 106 -20.00 0.17 -12.64
C ASP A 106 -19.80 0.30 -14.16
N CYS A 107 -18.55 0.56 -14.60
CA CYS A 107 -18.24 0.57 -16.01
C CYS A 107 -18.64 -0.78 -16.66
N PRO A 108 -19.39 -0.77 -17.78
CA PRO A 108 -19.96 -2.01 -18.32
C PRO A 108 -18.95 -2.93 -19.00
N ASP A 109 -17.88 -2.38 -19.56
CA ASP A 109 -16.92 -3.09 -20.42
C ASP A 109 -15.46 -2.73 -20.05
N PRO A 110 -14.99 -3.11 -18.85
CA PRO A 110 -13.59 -2.89 -18.46
C PRO A 110 -12.66 -3.84 -19.21
N LYS A 111 -11.47 -3.36 -19.53
CA LYS A 111 -10.37 -4.19 -20.01
C LYS A 111 -9.37 -4.44 -18.88
N PRO A 112 -8.61 -5.56 -18.94
CA PRO A 112 -7.53 -5.79 -17.99
C PRO A 112 -6.57 -4.60 -17.99
N ASN A 113 -6.38 -4.01 -16.82
CA ASN A 113 -5.54 -2.85 -16.63
C ASN A 113 -5.01 -2.81 -15.20
N TYR A 114 -3.82 -2.25 -15.00
CA TYR A 114 -3.18 -2.20 -13.69
C TYR A 114 -3.16 -0.79 -13.13
N TRP A 115 -2.82 -0.69 -11.85
CA TRP A 115 -2.62 0.59 -11.17
C TRP A 115 -1.47 1.38 -11.78
N ALA A 116 -1.68 2.69 -11.94
CA ALA A 116 -0.56 3.60 -12.17
C ALA A 116 0.38 3.58 -10.97
N GLN A 117 1.66 3.81 -11.22
CA GLN A 117 2.57 4.09 -10.11
C GLN A 117 2.18 5.43 -9.49
N ALA A 118 1.86 5.43 -8.19
CA ALA A 118 1.55 6.65 -7.46
C ALA A 118 2.81 7.16 -6.76
N GLU A 119 3.05 8.46 -6.87
CA GLU A 119 4.10 9.16 -6.13
C GLU A 119 3.51 9.81 -4.88
N MET A 120 4.22 9.65 -3.75
CA MET A 120 3.90 10.36 -2.51
C MET A 120 4.59 11.71 -2.54
N VAL A 121 3.80 12.78 -2.55
CA VAL A 121 4.31 14.15 -2.62
C VAL A 121 3.96 14.93 -1.36
N THR A 122 4.82 15.90 -1.01
CA THR A 122 4.52 16.88 0.03
C THR A 122 3.80 18.07 -0.58
N LEU A 123 2.60 18.38 -0.10
CA LEU A 123 1.86 19.56 -0.50
C LEU A 123 2.07 20.68 0.53
N ALA A 124 2.32 21.88 0.04
CA ALA A 124 2.41 23.10 0.86
C ALA A 124 1.52 24.18 0.26
N SER A 125 0.97 25.08 1.10
CA SER A 125 0.26 26.25 0.59
C SER A 125 1.20 27.19 -0.12
N ALA A 126 0.69 27.99 -1.07
CA ALA A 126 1.48 29.00 -1.76
C ALA A 126 2.06 30.05 -0.78
N ASP A 127 1.26 30.44 0.22
CA ASP A 127 1.69 31.37 1.25
C ASP A 127 2.85 30.80 2.10
N PHE A 128 2.74 29.56 2.56
CA PHE A 128 3.83 28.90 3.27
C PHE A 128 5.09 28.82 2.40
N SER A 129 4.95 28.41 1.13
CA SER A 129 6.08 28.30 0.21
C SER A 129 6.78 29.64 -0.06
N ALA A 130 6.02 30.74 -0.02
CA ALA A 130 6.56 32.09 -0.23
C ALA A 130 7.24 32.70 1.02
N ASN A 131 6.83 32.30 2.22
CA ASN A 131 7.23 32.96 3.48
C ASN A 131 8.00 32.07 4.45
N ALA A 132 8.10 30.76 4.20
CA ALA A 132 8.81 29.84 5.09
C ALA A 132 10.33 30.02 4.98
N ASP A 133 11.03 29.66 6.06
CA ASP A 133 12.48 29.62 6.10
C ASP A 133 13.03 28.73 4.97
N PRO A 134 14.02 29.21 4.18
CA PRO A 134 14.62 28.41 3.10
C PRO A 134 15.16 27.05 3.54
N ALA A 135 15.64 26.90 4.78
CA ALA A 135 16.11 25.61 5.30
C ALA A 135 14.96 24.62 5.49
N VAL A 136 13.79 25.11 5.91
CA VAL A 136 12.57 24.28 6.04
C VAL A 136 12.07 23.83 4.67
N LEU A 137 12.05 24.75 3.68
CA LEU A 137 11.69 24.40 2.32
C LEU A 137 12.68 23.42 1.71
N GLY A 138 13.99 23.61 1.95
CA GLY A 138 15.04 22.70 1.52
C GLY A 138 14.85 21.28 2.09
N TYR A 139 14.51 21.18 3.37
CA TYR A 139 14.19 19.89 4.01
C TYR A 139 12.99 19.21 3.33
N PHE A 140 11.88 19.92 3.13
CA PHE A 140 10.71 19.34 2.46
C PHE A 140 10.97 18.91 1.02
N GLY A 141 11.80 19.68 0.28
CA GLY A 141 12.20 19.35 -1.09
C GLY A 141 13.18 18.18 -1.19
N ALA A 142 14.04 18.00 -0.19
CA ALA A 142 15.04 16.93 -0.17
C ALA A 142 14.49 15.61 0.42
N ARG A 143 13.43 15.70 1.24
CA ARG A 143 12.87 14.53 1.92
C ARG A 143 12.29 13.52 0.94
N SER A 144 12.88 12.35 0.90
CA SER A 144 12.43 11.24 0.07
C SER A 144 12.61 9.90 0.80
N TRP A 145 11.72 8.98 0.52
CA TRP A 145 11.69 7.66 1.12
C TRP A 145 11.52 6.60 0.05
N THR A 146 12.21 5.50 0.20
CA THR A 146 11.87 4.28 -0.52
C THR A 146 10.75 3.53 0.21
N GLN A 147 10.00 2.70 -0.50
CA GLN A 147 8.99 1.83 0.13
C GLN A 147 9.60 0.94 1.22
N ASN A 148 10.81 0.44 1.00
CA ASN A 148 11.49 -0.42 1.97
C ASN A 148 11.83 0.33 3.26
N GLU A 149 12.29 1.57 3.17
CA GLU A 149 12.60 2.41 4.34
C GLU A 149 11.35 2.69 5.17
N VAL A 150 10.25 3.12 4.54
CA VAL A 150 8.99 3.34 5.26
C VAL A 150 8.46 2.05 5.87
N SER A 151 8.47 0.96 5.10
CA SER A 151 8.01 -0.35 5.58
C SER A 151 8.81 -0.86 6.78
N ALA A 152 10.13 -0.63 6.81
CA ALA A 152 10.97 -1.01 7.93
C ALA A 152 10.60 -0.26 9.23
N VAL A 153 10.35 1.05 9.13
CA VAL A 153 9.88 1.85 10.28
C VAL A 153 8.51 1.36 10.76
N MET A 154 7.57 1.14 9.83
CA MET A 154 6.23 0.67 10.17
C MET A 154 6.24 -0.72 10.80
N ALA A 155 7.09 -1.63 10.32
CA ALA A 155 7.25 -2.96 10.90
C ALA A 155 7.80 -2.87 12.33
N TRP A 156 8.86 -2.08 12.55
CA TRP A 156 9.40 -1.86 13.88
C TRP A 156 8.35 -1.26 14.84
N MET A 157 7.60 -0.26 14.38
CA MET A 157 6.50 0.33 15.19
C MET A 157 5.44 -0.70 15.56
N SER A 158 5.06 -1.55 14.62
CA SER A 158 4.07 -2.62 14.86
C SER A 158 4.58 -3.63 15.89
N ASP A 159 5.81 -4.09 15.75
CA ASP A 159 6.41 -5.12 16.62
C ASP A 159 6.65 -4.62 18.05
N ASN A 160 6.89 -3.31 18.19
CA ASN A 160 7.16 -2.67 19.48
C ASN A 160 5.92 -1.95 20.07
N GLN A 161 4.76 -2.01 19.41
CA GLN A 161 3.54 -1.28 19.79
C GLN A 161 3.82 0.23 19.97
N ALA A 162 4.72 0.76 19.14
CA ALA A 162 5.26 2.10 19.21
C ALA A 162 4.34 3.12 18.54
N ASN A 163 4.31 4.34 19.06
CA ASN A 163 3.63 5.47 18.44
C ASN A 163 4.51 6.19 17.40
N GLY A 164 4.00 7.24 16.78
CA GLY A 164 4.74 7.98 15.75
C GLY A 164 5.99 8.71 16.26
N GLU A 165 6.02 9.13 17.53
CA GLU A 165 7.19 9.75 18.15
C GLU A 165 8.31 8.73 18.36
N ASP A 166 7.95 7.54 18.84
CA ASP A 166 8.89 6.44 19.02
C ASP A 166 9.47 5.99 17.67
N GLY A 167 8.61 5.88 16.65
CA GLY A 167 9.01 5.58 15.27
C GLY A 167 9.97 6.63 14.69
N ALA A 168 9.72 7.91 14.95
CA ALA A 168 10.61 8.99 14.51
C ALA A 168 11.97 8.92 15.20
N LYS A 169 12.01 8.69 16.51
CA LYS A 169 13.27 8.51 17.27
C LYS A 169 14.05 7.30 16.76
N TRP A 170 13.36 6.19 16.58
CA TRP A 170 13.99 4.99 16.02
C TRP A 170 14.57 5.23 14.62
N PHE A 171 13.81 5.88 13.75
CA PHE A 171 14.26 6.22 12.39
C PHE A 171 15.52 7.09 12.42
N LEU A 172 15.52 8.16 13.22
CA LEU A 172 16.67 9.05 13.33
C LEU A 172 17.91 8.32 13.84
N ALA A 173 17.75 7.41 14.82
CA ALA A 173 18.87 6.66 15.40
C ALA A 173 19.38 5.55 14.47
N ASN A 174 18.49 4.86 13.73
CA ASN A 174 18.85 3.62 13.02
C ASN A 174 19.02 3.79 11.51
N MET A 175 18.55 4.92 10.93
CA MET A 175 18.61 5.17 9.48
C MET A 175 19.30 6.51 9.15
N PRO A 176 20.47 6.82 9.72
CA PRO A 176 21.15 8.10 9.49
C PRO A 176 21.52 8.32 8.01
N ASP A 177 21.85 7.26 7.28
CA ASP A 177 22.19 7.34 5.85
C ASP A 177 21.01 7.81 4.97
N VAL A 178 19.79 7.78 5.47
CA VAL A 178 18.60 8.27 4.79
C VAL A 178 18.40 9.75 5.07
N TRP A 179 18.17 10.12 6.33
CA TRP A 179 17.72 11.47 6.70
C TRP A 179 18.83 12.53 6.73
N THR A 180 20.10 12.15 6.92
CA THR A 180 21.20 13.14 6.89
C THR A 180 21.37 13.82 5.54
N LYS A 181 20.84 13.24 4.47
CA LYS A 181 20.80 13.82 3.12
C LYS A 181 19.74 14.93 2.97
N TRP A 182 18.82 15.04 3.92
CA TRP A 182 17.69 15.97 3.85
C TRP A 182 17.96 17.30 4.52
N VAL A 183 19.04 17.39 5.31
CA VAL A 183 19.40 18.56 6.10
C VAL A 183 20.86 18.93 5.89
N PRO A 184 21.26 20.20 6.16
CA PRO A 184 22.66 20.59 6.19
C PRO A 184 23.48 19.78 7.21
N ALA A 185 24.76 19.60 6.94
CA ALA A 185 25.65 18.75 7.77
C ALA A 185 25.73 19.18 9.24
N ASP A 186 25.76 20.49 9.50
CA ASP A 186 25.78 21.03 10.87
C ASP A 186 24.46 20.75 11.61
N VAL A 187 23.32 20.73 10.91
CA VAL A 187 22.03 20.36 11.46
C VAL A 187 21.98 18.85 11.74
N ALA A 188 22.52 18.04 10.83
CA ALA A 188 22.61 16.60 11.04
C ALA A 188 23.43 16.25 12.29
N GLU A 189 24.58 16.89 12.51
CA GLU A 189 25.38 16.68 13.71
C GLU A 189 24.67 17.12 14.99
N LYS A 190 23.93 18.22 14.99
CA LYS A 190 23.11 18.63 16.14
C LYS A 190 22.02 17.62 16.47
N ILE A 191 21.35 17.06 15.44
CA ILE A 191 20.32 16.02 15.63
C ILE A 191 20.97 14.77 16.24
N LYS A 192 22.10 14.28 15.68
CA LYS A 192 22.80 13.12 16.20
C LYS A 192 23.24 13.29 17.65
N ALA A 193 23.65 14.49 18.03
CA ALA A 193 24.09 14.78 19.41
C ALA A 193 22.91 14.82 20.41
N GLY A 194 21.67 14.91 19.93
CA GLY A 194 20.44 14.94 20.75
C GLY A 194 19.70 13.60 20.84
N LEU A 195 20.16 12.57 20.10
CA LEU A 195 19.61 11.19 20.10
C LEU A 195 20.23 10.37 21.22
#